data_d8bb4b8cdba212c0f1807cb900c85155
#
_entry.id   d8bb4b8cdba212c0f1807cb900c85155
#
_cell.length_a   1.000
_cell.length_b   1.000
_cell.length_c   1.000
_cell.angle_alpha   90.00
_cell.angle_beta   90.00
_cell.angle_gamma   90.00
#
_symmetry.space_group_name_H-M   'P 1'
#
loop_
_entity.id
_entity.type
_entity.pdbx_description
1 polymer ?
#
loop_
_entity_poly.entity_id
_entity_poly.type
_entity_poly.pdbx_seq_one_letter_code
_entity_poly.pdbx_strand_id
1 'polypeptide(L)'
;MTVTASAPPAPSRRVRPLRILLHVFLTLVALGWLLPLALAVYASLRPYDETARLGYFSLPEQLTLDYYTQAWSQAELPRYYLNTLIIVIPGVVLTLLLASFTAFAIARLRIPGRRTLLIVFTAGNLLPPQVLITPLYTVYTMIPLPAWLSDSMSLYDSYLGLILVHVAFQFGFCVFVMANFMRTIPEEIDEAALVDGAGVWTRYWRLTMPLCRPVLAALSTLQFTWMYNDFLWALVLMSSGDKLPVTSALNNLRGQFFTDYNLLAAGSMLVALPTLIVFQLLHKQFVAGLTLGSTKG
;
A
#
# COMPACT_ATOMS: atom_id res chain seq x y z
N MET A 1 -42.64 -45.32 33.53
CA MET A 1 -41.20 -45.21 33.81
C MET A 1 -40.60 -44.40 32.69
N THR A 2 -40.42 -43.09 32.91
CA THR A 2 -39.81 -42.15 31.95
C THR A 2 -38.31 -42.07 32.26
N VAL A 3 -37.50 -42.62 31.36
CA VAL A 3 -36.03 -42.54 31.44
C VAL A 3 -35.59 -41.15 30.98
N THR A 4 -35.18 -40.29 31.90
CA THR A 4 -34.53 -39.02 31.62
C THR A 4 -33.12 -39.27 31.13
N ALA A 5 -32.85 -39.11 29.82
CA ALA A 5 -31.52 -39.13 29.27
C ALA A 5 -30.75 -37.88 29.75
N SER A 6 -29.72 -38.09 30.58
CA SER A 6 -28.80 -37.03 30.99
C SER A 6 -27.96 -36.55 29.81
N ALA A 7 -27.92 -35.22 29.55
CA ALA A 7 -27.09 -34.63 28.53
C ALA A 7 -25.60 -34.89 28.83
N PRO A 8 -24.78 -35.17 27.81
CA PRO A 8 -23.35 -35.40 28.01
C PRO A 8 -22.67 -34.14 28.56
N PRO A 9 -21.68 -34.29 29.48
CA PRO A 9 -20.97 -33.15 30.05
C PRO A 9 -20.21 -32.38 28.95
N ALA A 10 -20.31 -31.04 29.00
CA ALA A 10 -19.61 -30.16 28.09
C ALA A 10 -18.09 -30.42 28.13
N PRO A 11 -17.40 -30.48 27.00
CA PRO A 11 -15.97 -30.76 26.96
C PRO A 11 -15.20 -29.68 27.74
N SER A 12 -14.51 -30.10 28.81
CA SER A 12 -13.64 -29.21 29.59
C SER A 12 -12.56 -28.65 28.65
N ARG A 13 -12.55 -27.32 28.45
CA ARG A 13 -11.49 -26.60 27.73
C ARG A 13 -10.19 -26.69 28.51
N ARG A 14 -9.49 -27.79 28.44
CA ARG A 14 -8.10 -27.88 28.90
C ARG A 14 -7.26 -26.99 27.98
N VAL A 15 -6.88 -25.82 28.49
CA VAL A 15 -5.93 -24.93 27.79
C VAL A 15 -4.61 -25.69 27.73
N ARG A 16 -4.27 -26.17 26.55
CA ARG A 16 -3.00 -26.92 26.34
C ARG A 16 -1.83 -25.97 26.68
N PRO A 17 -0.88 -26.36 27.56
CA PRO A 17 0.24 -25.50 27.97
C PRO A 17 1.03 -24.94 26.77
N LEU A 18 1.12 -25.70 25.68
CA LEU A 18 1.72 -25.27 24.42
C LEU A 18 1.02 -24.04 23.79
N ARG A 19 -0.30 -23.93 23.96
CA ARG A 19 -1.03 -22.74 23.48
C ARG A 19 -0.70 -21.50 24.31
N ILE A 20 -0.55 -21.66 25.62
CA ILE A 20 -0.14 -20.54 26.50
C ILE A 20 1.26 -20.08 26.09
N LEU A 21 2.21 -21.01 25.96
CA LEU A 21 3.58 -20.69 25.53
C LEU A 21 3.61 -19.97 24.19
N LEU A 22 2.82 -20.45 23.21
CA LEU A 22 2.68 -19.81 21.90
C LEU A 22 2.15 -18.38 22.03
N HIS A 23 1.09 -18.14 22.82
CA HIS A 23 0.55 -16.79 22.98
C HIS A 23 1.53 -15.87 23.69
N VAL A 24 2.23 -16.35 24.72
CA VAL A 24 3.29 -15.56 25.40
C VAL A 24 4.38 -15.18 24.41
N PHE A 25 4.88 -16.13 23.63
CA PHE A 25 5.89 -15.88 22.61
C PHE A 25 5.41 -14.84 21.58
N LEU A 26 4.21 -15.03 21.03
CA LEU A 26 3.64 -14.08 20.04
C LEU A 26 3.42 -12.69 20.64
N THR A 27 3.01 -12.61 21.91
CA THR A 27 2.84 -11.32 22.59
C THR A 27 4.19 -10.63 22.79
N LEU A 28 5.23 -11.34 23.21
CA LEU A 28 6.57 -10.78 23.38
C LEU A 28 7.14 -10.27 22.04
N VAL A 29 6.98 -11.05 20.97
CA VAL A 29 7.36 -10.64 19.62
C VAL A 29 6.59 -9.40 19.18
N ALA A 30 5.27 -9.36 19.39
CA ALA A 30 4.44 -8.21 19.06
C ALA A 30 4.85 -6.95 19.84
N LEU A 31 5.10 -7.08 21.14
CA LEU A 31 5.60 -5.96 21.96
C LEU A 31 6.98 -5.48 21.48
N GLY A 32 7.89 -6.40 21.09
CA GLY A 32 9.19 -6.05 20.54
C GLY A 32 9.05 -5.27 19.21
N TRP A 33 8.11 -5.64 18.35
CA TRP A 33 7.82 -4.91 17.10
C TRP A 33 7.18 -3.54 17.33
N LEU A 34 6.39 -3.38 18.39
CA LEU A 34 5.76 -2.10 18.73
C LEU A 34 6.72 -1.14 19.44
N LEU A 35 7.81 -1.64 20.02
CA LEU A 35 8.75 -0.83 20.80
C LEU A 35 9.34 0.35 20.01
N PRO A 36 9.87 0.18 18.76
CA PRO A 36 10.38 1.32 17.99
C PRO A 36 9.32 2.37 17.69
N LEU A 37 8.07 1.94 17.41
CA LEU A 37 6.97 2.87 17.17
C LEU A 37 6.59 3.62 18.45
N ALA A 38 6.52 2.92 19.58
CA ALA A 38 6.27 3.54 20.88
C ALA A 38 7.36 4.56 21.24
N LEU A 39 8.63 4.25 20.97
CA LEU A 39 9.75 5.17 21.17
C LEU A 39 9.68 6.38 20.23
N ALA A 40 9.27 6.19 18.97
CA ALA A 40 9.08 7.30 18.03
C ALA A 40 7.94 8.23 18.48
N VAL A 41 6.81 7.68 18.93
CA VAL A 41 5.72 8.47 19.52
C VAL A 41 6.19 9.18 20.79
N TYR A 42 6.93 8.47 21.64
CA TYR A 42 7.47 9.03 22.88
C TYR A 42 8.42 10.20 22.60
N ALA A 43 9.38 10.02 21.68
CA ALA A 43 10.31 11.07 21.28
C ALA A 43 9.59 12.27 20.66
N SER A 44 8.55 12.07 19.86
CA SER A 44 7.81 13.14 19.20
C SER A 44 7.05 14.07 20.15
N LEU A 45 6.84 13.63 21.40
CA LEU A 45 6.12 14.39 22.43
C LEU A 45 7.04 15.09 23.43
N ARG A 46 8.37 14.96 23.27
CA ARG A 46 9.37 15.51 24.23
C ARG A 46 10.20 16.61 23.59
N PRO A 47 10.54 17.69 24.36
CA PRO A 47 11.51 18.68 23.92
C PRO A 47 12.89 18.05 23.70
N TYR A 48 13.60 18.49 22.65
CA TYR A 48 14.94 18.00 22.36
C TYR A 48 15.92 18.27 23.50
N ASP A 49 15.87 19.47 24.11
CA ASP A 49 16.77 19.86 25.19
C ASP A 49 16.66 18.92 26.39
N GLU A 50 15.44 18.47 26.70
CA GLU A 50 15.24 17.47 27.75
C GLU A 50 15.83 16.11 27.34
N THR A 51 15.59 15.68 26.11
CA THR A 51 16.14 14.42 25.59
C THR A 51 17.66 14.43 25.52
N ALA A 52 18.27 15.56 25.14
CA ALA A 52 19.72 15.74 25.11
C ALA A 52 20.33 15.72 26.52
N ARG A 53 19.63 16.26 27.53
CA ARG A 53 20.11 16.32 28.91
C ARG A 53 19.91 14.99 29.66
N LEU A 54 18.74 14.37 29.54
CA LEU A 54 18.33 13.22 30.36
C LEU A 54 18.43 11.88 29.62
N GLY A 55 18.61 11.93 28.30
CA GLY A 55 18.63 10.73 27.45
C GLY A 55 17.24 10.32 26.92
N TYR A 56 17.24 9.49 25.88
CA TYR A 56 16.01 9.07 25.18
C TYR A 56 15.08 8.18 26.01
N PHE A 57 15.59 7.49 27.01
CA PHE A 57 14.82 6.53 27.83
C PHE A 57 14.45 7.09 29.21
N SER A 58 14.78 8.35 29.52
CA SER A 58 14.37 8.98 30.77
C SER A 58 12.88 9.23 30.81
N LEU A 59 12.28 9.33 31.99
CA LEU A 59 10.90 9.77 32.16
C LEU A 59 10.76 11.23 31.71
N PRO A 60 9.62 11.60 31.07
CA PRO A 60 9.43 12.95 30.55
C PRO A 60 9.20 13.92 31.71
N GLU A 61 9.88 15.06 31.70
CA GLU A 61 9.59 16.20 32.57
C GLU A 61 8.44 17.04 31.99
N GLN A 62 8.41 17.15 30.63
CA GLN A 62 7.37 17.87 29.91
C GLN A 62 6.94 17.10 28.66
N LEU A 63 5.64 17.18 28.35
CA LEU A 63 5.09 16.68 27.09
C LEU A 63 4.58 17.89 26.29
N THR A 64 4.95 17.96 25.01
CA THR A 64 4.57 19.02 24.10
C THR A 64 4.09 18.47 22.77
N LEU A 65 3.19 19.20 22.10
CA LEU A 65 2.77 18.96 20.72
C LEU A 65 3.40 19.95 19.74
N ASP A 66 4.28 20.85 20.23
CA ASP A 66 4.87 21.93 19.42
C ASP A 66 5.67 21.36 18.23
N TYR A 67 6.30 20.21 18.39
CA TYR A 67 7.02 19.55 17.30
C TYR A 67 6.13 19.11 16.14
N TYR A 68 4.87 18.81 16.39
CA TYR A 68 3.93 18.49 15.31
C TYR A 68 3.59 19.74 14.49
N THR A 69 3.42 20.90 15.13
CA THR A 69 3.16 22.16 14.42
C THR A 69 4.40 22.66 13.70
N GLN A 70 5.57 22.50 14.30
CA GLN A 70 6.85 22.83 13.69
C GLN A 70 7.14 21.91 12.48
N ALA A 71 6.99 20.59 12.62
CA ALA A 71 7.18 19.65 11.52
C ALA A 71 6.21 19.94 10.36
N TRP A 72 4.95 20.27 10.68
CA TRP A 72 3.94 20.60 9.67
C TRP A 72 4.35 21.81 8.81
N SER A 73 4.87 22.86 9.44
CA SER A 73 5.27 24.10 8.76
C SER A 73 6.66 24.00 8.13
N GLN A 74 7.68 23.50 8.86
CA GLN A 74 9.06 23.45 8.39
C GLN A 74 9.28 22.44 7.25
N ALA A 75 8.58 21.29 7.31
CA ALA A 75 8.64 20.32 6.23
C ALA A 75 7.68 20.66 5.08
N GLU A 76 6.92 21.77 5.14
CA GLU A 76 5.91 22.12 4.15
C GLU A 76 4.95 20.97 3.84
N LEU A 77 4.55 20.19 4.84
CA LEU A 77 3.80 18.94 4.68
C LEU A 77 2.54 19.08 3.81
N PRO A 78 1.72 20.17 3.91
CA PRO A 78 0.53 20.32 3.06
C PRO A 78 0.83 20.23 1.56
N ARG A 79 1.92 20.83 1.11
CA ARG A 79 2.35 20.79 -0.28
C ARG A 79 2.73 19.38 -0.72
N TYR A 80 3.57 18.72 0.07
CA TYR A 80 4.05 17.37 -0.24
C TYR A 80 2.93 16.31 -0.13
N TYR A 81 1.95 16.50 0.76
CA TYR A 81 0.74 15.68 0.76
C TYR A 81 -0.06 15.83 -0.53
N LEU A 82 -0.24 17.06 -1.01
CA LEU A 82 -0.93 17.31 -2.28
C LEU A 82 -0.18 16.64 -3.45
N ASN A 83 1.15 16.79 -3.51
CA ASN A 83 1.98 16.12 -4.50
C ASN A 83 1.77 14.59 -4.47
N THR A 84 1.80 14.01 -3.26
CA THR A 84 1.58 12.57 -3.08
C THR A 84 0.20 12.14 -3.59
N LEU A 85 -0.85 12.90 -3.30
CA LEU A 85 -2.20 12.58 -3.78
C LEU A 85 -2.32 12.69 -5.30
N ILE A 86 -1.65 13.69 -5.91
CA ILE A 86 -1.57 13.85 -7.38
C ILE A 86 -0.89 12.65 -8.05
N ILE A 87 0.05 12.00 -7.37
CA ILE A 87 0.74 10.81 -7.88
C ILE A 87 -0.06 9.55 -7.57
N VAL A 88 -0.43 9.36 -6.31
CA VAL A 88 -0.96 8.08 -5.80
C VAL A 88 -2.38 7.80 -6.31
N ILE A 89 -3.27 8.80 -6.30
CA ILE A 89 -4.66 8.58 -6.70
C ILE A 89 -4.76 8.18 -8.18
N PRO A 90 -4.18 8.92 -9.15
CA PRO A 90 -4.19 8.49 -10.54
C PRO A 90 -3.41 7.18 -10.75
N GLY A 91 -2.29 6.99 -10.05
CA GLY A 91 -1.49 5.76 -10.12
C GLY A 91 -2.31 4.52 -9.75
N VAL A 92 -3.00 4.55 -8.60
CA VAL A 92 -3.88 3.45 -8.15
C VAL A 92 -5.02 3.21 -9.13
N VAL A 93 -5.72 4.28 -9.54
CA VAL A 93 -6.86 4.17 -10.46
C VAL A 93 -6.44 3.58 -11.80
N LEU A 94 -5.37 4.09 -12.40
CA LEU A 94 -4.86 3.60 -13.68
C LEU A 94 -4.37 2.16 -13.58
N THR A 95 -3.61 1.82 -12.53
CA THR A 95 -3.13 0.46 -12.31
C THR A 95 -4.28 -0.53 -12.23
N LEU A 96 -5.28 -0.25 -11.40
CA LEU A 96 -6.41 -1.16 -11.20
C LEU A 96 -7.33 -1.21 -12.42
N LEU A 97 -7.54 -0.10 -13.10
CA LEU A 97 -8.34 -0.06 -14.32
C LEU A 97 -7.70 -0.92 -15.42
N LEU A 98 -6.44 -0.68 -15.73
CA LEU A 98 -5.70 -1.43 -16.75
C LEU A 98 -5.56 -2.91 -16.37
N ALA A 99 -5.24 -3.19 -15.12
CA ALA A 99 -5.13 -4.56 -14.63
C ALA A 99 -6.47 -5.30 -14.67
N SER A 100 -7.58 -4.64 -14.38
CA SER A 100 -8.91 -5.26 -14.42
C SER A 100 -9.33 -5.62 -15.84
N PHE A 101 -9.08 -4.77 -16.83
CA PHE A 101 -9.33 -5.09 -18.24
C PHE A 101 -8.51 -6.29 -18.69
N THR A 102 -7.22 -6.29 -18.38
CA THR A 102 -6.31 -7.37 -18.74
C THR A 102 -6.67 -8.68 -18.04
N ALA A 103 -6.97 -8.61 -16.74
CA ALA A 103 -7.41 -9.77 -15.96
C ALA A 103 -8.72 -10.36 -16.49
N PHE A 104 -9.69 -9.52 -16.86
CA PHE A 104 -10.94 -9.95 -17.47
C PHE A 104 -10.69 -10.67 -18.80
N ALA A 105 -9.86 -10.09 -19.66
CA ALA A 105 -9.49 -10.71 -20.92
C ALA A 105 -8.84 -12.10 -20.71
N ILE A 106 -7.90 -12.22 -19.79
CA ILE A 106 -7.20 -13.47 -19.45
C ILE A 106 -8.13 -14.51 -18.80
N ALA A 107 -9.04 -14.07 -17.92
CA ALA A 107 -9.88 -14.97 -17.14
C ALA A 107 -11.16 -15.40 -17.89
N ARG A 108 -11.77 -14.51 -18.69
CA ARG A 108 -13.12 -14.67 -19.25
C ARG A 108 -13.16 -14.77 -20.78
N LEU A 109 -12.13 -14.27 -21.47
CA LEU A 109 -12.09 -14.38 -22.93
C LEU A 109 -11.17 -15.53 -23.35
N ARG A 110 -11.49 -16.17 -24.47
CA ARG A 110 -10.69 -17.25 -25.05
C ARG A 110 -9.55 -16.69 -25.90
N ILE A 111 -8.61 -15.94 -25.24
CA ILE A 111 -7.45 -15.39 -25.95
C ILE A 111 -6.31 -16.42 -26.04
N PRO A 112 -5.64 -16.54 -27.20
CA PRO A 112 -4.47 -17.41 -27.32
C PRO A 112 -3.34 -16.88 -26.46
N GLY A 113 -2.53 -17.77 -25.86
CA GLY A 113 -1.37 -17.37 -25.06
C GLY A 113 -1.69 -16.80 -23.66
N ARG A 114 -2.96 -16.81 -23.20
CA ARG A 114 -3.38 -16.27 -21.90
C ARG A 114 -2.52 -16.72 -20.71
N ARG A 115 -2.05 -17.97 -20.75
CA ARG A 115 -1.21 -18.55 -19.70
C ARG A 115 0.20 -17.93 -19.73
N THR A 116 0.78 -17.79 -20.93
CA THR A 116 2.08 -17.16 -21.15
C THR A 116 2.06 -15.69 -20.73
N LEU A 117 1.01 -14.93 -21.11
CA LEU A 117 0.83 -13.53 -20.68
C LEU A 117 0.82 -13.42 -19.15
N LEU A 118 0.08 -14.27 -18.45
CA LEU A 118 0.03 -14.24 -16.99
C LEU A 118 1.40 -14.55 -16.36
N ILE A 119 2.14 -15.53 -16.95
CA ILE A 119 3.50 -15.86 -16.49
C ILE A 119 4.45 -14.68 -16.71
N VAL A 120 4.40 -14.01 -17.87
CA VAL A 120 5.25 -12.85 -18.17
C VAL A 120 4.96 -11.69 -17.21
N PHE A 121 3.68 -11.36 -16.97
CA PHE A 121 3.32 -10.33 -16.00
C PHE A 121 3.76 -10.67 -14.57
N THR A 122 3.64 -11.93 -14.17
CA THR A 122 4.10 -12.37 -12.84
C THR A 122 5.61 -12.35 -12.74
N ALA A 123 6.33 -12.82 -13.78
CA ALA A 123 7.78 -12.82 -13.82
C ALA A 123 8.38 -11.40 -13.80
N GLY A 124 7.72 -10.43 -14.43
CA GLY A 124 8.14 -9.02 -14.40
C GLY A 124 8.21 -8.45 -12.98
N ASN A 125 7.36 -8.92 -12.07
CA ASN A 125 7.39 -8.49 -10.66
C ASN A 125 8.55 -9.08 -9.84
N LEU A 126 9.26 -10.08 -10.37
CA LEU A 126 10.41 -10.67 -9.70
C LEU A 126 11.70 -9.89 -9.96
N LEU A 127 11.68 -8.96 -10.91
CA LEU A 127 12.85 -8.12 -11.20
C LEU A 127 13.04 -7.10 -10.07
N PRO A 128 14.24 -7.04 -9.44
CA PRO A 128 14.51 -6.02 -8.43
C PRO A 128 14.46 -4.62 -9.06
N PRO A 129 13.67 -3.68 -8.54
CA PRO A 129 13.59 -2.32 -9.07
C PRO A 129 14.95 -1.64 -9.22
N GLN A 130 15.90 -1.95 -8.33
CA GLN A 130 17.23 -1.37 -8.30
C GLN A 130 18.05 -1.62 -9.58
N VAL A 131 17.84 -2.76 -10.23
CA VAL A 131 18.53 -3.10 -11.50
C VAL A 131 18.07 -2.19 -12.63
N LEU A 132 16.85 -1.67 -12.55
CA LEU A 132 16.22 -0.86 -13.59
C LEU A 132 16.42 0.66 -13.40
N ILE A 133 17.06 1.10 -12.31
CA ILE A 133 17.27 2.53 -12.01
C ILE A 133 17.93 3.25 -13.17
N THR A 134 19.13 2.82 -13.58
CA THR A 134 19.91 3.49 -14.64
C THR A 134 19.22 3.45 -15.99
N PRO A 135 18.73 2.29 -16.50
CA PRO A 135 18.04 2.26 -17.78
C PRO A 135 16.74 3.07 -17.77
N LEU A 136 15.97 3.07 -16.68
CA LEU A 136 14.77 3.90 -16.57
C LEU A 136 15.09 5.39 -16.56
N TYR A 137 16.07 5.82 -15.77
CA TYR A 137 16.52 7.21 -15.78
C TYR A 137 16.87 7.68 -17.21
N THR A 138 17.65 6.88 -17.94
CA THR A 138 18.03 7.19 -19.33
C THR A 138 16.80 7.29 -20.24
N VAL A 139 15.88 6.33 -20.18
CA VAL A 139 14.65 6.37 -20.98
C VAL A 139 13.79 7.58 -20.64
N TYR A 140 13.65 7.91 -19.36
CA TYR A 140 12.84 9.04 -18.90
C TYR A 140 13.37 10.40 -19.36
N THR A 141 14.68 10.57 -19.42
CA THR A 141 15.31 11.79 -19.94
C THR A 141 15.18 11.92 -21.45
N MET A 142 14.98 10.82 -22.19
CA MET A 142 14.83 10.82 -23.66
C MET A 142 13.39 11.05 -24.12
N ILE A 143 12.39 10.79 -23.29
CA ILE A 143 10.97 10.97 -23.67
C ILE A 143 10.60 12.44 -23.48
N PRO A 144 10.33 13.20 -24.58
CA PRO A 144 10.00 14.61 -24.49
C PRO A 144 8.59 14.81 -23.93
N LEU A 145 8.42 15.79 -23.05
CA LEU A 145 7.14 16.29 -22.59
C LEU A 145 7.03 17.81 -22.81
N PRO A 146 5.81 18.33 -23.03
CA PRO A 146 5.59 19.77 -23.09
C PRO A 146 5.95 20.45 -21.76
N ALA A 147 6.41 21.71 -21.83
CA ALA A 147 6.81 22.49 -20.65
C ALA A 147 5.71 22.67 -19.58
N TRP A 148 4.43 22.56 -19.94
CA TRP A 148 3.32 22.62 -18.99
C TRP A 148 3.12 21.32 -18.18
N LEU A 149 3.73 20.20 -18.62
CA LEU A 149 3.72 18.91 -17.89
C LEU A 149 5.00 18.65 -17.10
N SER A 150 6.14 19.19 -17.57
CA SER A 150 7.43 18.97 -16.93
C SER A 150 8.36 20.15 -17.19
N ASP A 151 8.98 20.68 -16.14
CA ASP A 151 9.96 21.75 -16.25
C ASP A 151 11.24 21.31 -16.96
N SER A 152 11.59 20.02 -16.86
CA SER A 152 12.70 19.41 -17.58
C SER A 152 12.38 19.15 -19.06
N MET A 153 11.17 19.45 -19.52
CA MET A 153 10.66 19.11 -20.88
C MET A 153 10.85 17.63 -21.24
N SER A 154 10.94 16.77 -20.24
CA SER A 154 11.06 15.32 -20.41
C SER A 154 10.18 14.57 -19.40
N LEU A 155 10.02 13.26 -19.57
CA LEU A 155 9.28 12.44 -18.61
C LEU A 155 9.96 12.40 -17.23
N TYR A 156 11.28 12.61 -17.19
CA TYR A 156 12.03 12.86 -15.97
C TYR A 156 11.52 14.13 -15.28
N ASP A 157 11.54 14.14 -13.97
CA ASP A 157 11.11 15.26 -13.12
C ASP A 157 9.66 15.71 -13.34
N SER A 158 8.77 14.73 -13.53
CA SER A 158 7.34 14.96 -13.74
C SER A 158 6.47 14.04 -12.89
N TYR A 159 5.29 14.55 -12.46
CA TYR A 159 4.29 13.71 -11.82
C TYR A 159 3.87 12.54 -12.71
N LEU A 160 3.73 12.79 -14.02
CA LEU A 160 3.37 11.75 -14.99
C LEU A 160 4.41 10.63 -15.00
N GLY A 161 5.69 10.96 -14.92
CA GLY A 161 6.78 9.99 -14.84
C GLY A 161 6.62 9.08 -13.62
N LEU A 162 6.38 9.63 -12.42
CA LEU A 162 6.15 8.84 -11.21
C LEU A 162 4.87 8.00 -11.30
N ILE A 163 3.78 8.54 -11.84
CA ILE A 163 2.55 7.76 -12.05
C ILE A 163 2.84 6.57 -12.96
N LEU A 164 3.51 6.77 -14.09
CA LEU A 164 3.76 5.71 -15.06
C LEU A 164 4.69 4.62 -14.54
N VAL A 165 5.73 4.95 -13.77
CA VAL A 165 6.60 3.92 -13.17
C VAL A 165 5.83 3.08 -12.17
N HIS A 166 5.02 3.68 -11.33
CA HIS A 166 4.18 2.93 -10.39
C HIS A 166 3.18 2.03 -11.11
N VAL A 167 2.49 2.55 -12.13
CA VAL A 167 1.57 1.75 -12.95
C VAL A 167 2.29 0.56 -13.57
N ALA A 168 3.44 0.78 -14.20
CA ALA A 168 4.20 -0.27 -14.87
C ALA A 168 4.64 -1.39 -13.91
N PHE A 169 5.20 -1.03 -12.76
CA PHE A 169 5.69 -2.01 -11.78
C PHE A 169 4.58 -2.77 -11.07
N GLN A 170 3.45 -2.11 -10.79
CA GLN A 170 2.37 -2.73 -10.02
C GLN A 170 1.34 -3.47 -10.90
N PHE A 171 1.31 -3.17 -12.19
CA PHE A 171 0.35 -3.70 -13.14
C PHE A 171 0.30 -5.23 -13.16
N GLY A 172 1.46 -5.88 -13.30
CA GLY A 172 1.54 -7.34 -13.42
C GLY A 172 1.02 -8.07 -12.18
N PHE A 173 1.35 -7.58 -10.99
CA PHE A 173 0.82 -8.11 -9.72
C PHE A 173 -0.70 -7.99 -9.66
N CYS A 174 -1.24 -6.81 -9.99
CA CYS A 174 -2.69 -6.59 -9.97
C CYS A 174 -3.40 -7.47 -11.00
N VAL A 175 -2.85 -7.65 -12.20
CA VAL A 175 -3.38 -8.58 -13.20
C VAL A 175 -3.44 -10.01 -12.65
N PHE A 176 -2.35 -10.48 -12.03
CA PHE A 176 -2.28 -11.81 -11.46
C PHE A 176 -3.36 -12.03 -10.39
N VAL A 177 -3.46 -11.12 -9.42
CA VAL A 177 -4.43 -11.25 -8.32
C VAL A 177 -5.86 -11.19 -8.85
N MET A 178 -6.17 -10.23 -9.72
CA MET A 178 -7.51 -10.06 -10.27
C MET A 178 -7.92 -11.23 -11.18
N ALA A 179 -7.02 -11.70 -12.04
CA ALA A 179 -7.33 -12.85 -12.92
C ALA A 179 -7.61 -14.11 -12.11
N ASN A 180 -6.85 -14.37 -11.05
CA ASN A 180 -7.11 -15.51 -10.18
C ASN A 180 -8.44 -15.36 -9.41
N PHE A 181 -8.76 -14.18 -8.92
CA PHE A 181 -10.05 -13.92 -8.28
C PHE A 181 -11.22 -14.10 -9.28
N MET A 182 -11.12 -13.52 -10.47
CA MET A 182 -12.16 -13.66 -11.49
C MET A 182 -12.44 -15.11 -11.88
N ARG A 183 -11.44 -16.00 -11.83
CA ARG A 183 -11.61 -17.44 -12.07
C ARG A 183 -12.38 -18.15 -10.96
N THR A 184 -12.52 -17.58 -9.78
CA THR A 184 -13.34 -18.16 -8.71
C THR A 184 -14.84 -17.86 -8.87
N ILE A 185 -15.19 -16.89 -9.71
CA ILE A 185 -16.58 -16.57 -10.05
C ILE A 185 -17.10 -17.67 -11.00
N PRO A 186 -18.25 -18.27 -10.75
CA PRO A 186 -18.82 -19.32 -11.61
C PRO A 186 -18.93 -18.91 -13.09
N GLU A 187 -18.55 -19.80 -14.01
CA GLU A 187 -18.61 -19.51 -15.46
C GLU A 187 -20.05 -19.41 -15.95
N GLU A 188 -20.97 -20.09 -15.30
CA GLU A 188 -22.41 -20.11 -15.61
C GLU A 188 -23.03 -18.71 -15.62
N ILE A 189 -22.53 -17.79 -14.77
CA ILE A 189 -22.99 -16.39 -14.75
C ILE A 189 -22.64 -15.70 -16.08
N ASP A 190 -21.49 -15.98 -16.61
CA ASP A 190 -20.99 -15.39 -17.84
C ASP A 190 -21.65 -16.03 -19.08
N GLU A 191 -21.91 -17.34 -19.03
CA GLU A 191 -22.62 -18.08 -20.05
C GLU A 191 -24.09 -17.65 -20.15
N ALA A 192 -24.79 -17.50 -19.01
CA ALA A 192 -26.17 -16.99 -19.00
C ALA A 192 -26.25 -15.59 -19.64
N ALA A 193 -25.30 -14.70 -19.29
CA ALA A 193 -25.25 -13.38 -19.90
C ALA A 193 -25.00 -13.40 -21.41
N LEU A 194 -24.22 -14.38 -21.91
CA LEU A 194 -24.05 -14.57 -23.36
C LEU A 194 -25.33 -15.02 -24.05
N VAL A 195 -26.11 -15.91 -23.43
CA VAL A 195 -27.43 -16.35 -23.94
C VAL A 195 -28.40 -15.18 -23.99
N ASP A 196 -28.35 -14.27 -22.99
CA ASP A 196 -29.13 -13.04 -22.96
C ASP A 196 -28.62 -11.96 -23.95
N GLY A 197 -27.59 -12.26 -24.76
CA GLY A 197 -27.05 -11.34 -25.77
C GLY A 197 -26.15 -10.24 -25.21
N ALA A 198 -25.66 -10.37 -23.96
CA ALA A 198 -24.80 -9.37 -23.37
C ALA A 198 -23.40 -9.31 -24.05
N GLY A 199 -23.07 -8.16 -24.61
CA GLY A 199 -21.75 -7.88 -25.17
C GLY A 199 -20.64 -7.85 -24.13
N VAL A 200 -19.39 -7.91 -24.57
CA VAL A 200 -18.17 -7.94 -23.72
C VAL A 200 -18.15 -6.80 -22.69
N TRP A 201 -18.49 -5.58 -23.09
CA TRP A 201 -18.52 -4.41 -22.21
C TRP A 201 -19.58 -4.52 -21.11
N THR A 202 -20.77 -5.05 -21.44
CA THR A 202 -21.84 -5.28 -20.46
C THR A 202 -21.42 -6.32 -19.44
N ARG A 203 -20.82 -7.43 -19.90
CA ARG A 203 -20.29 -8.49 -19.03
C ARG A 203 -19.18 -7.98 -18.14
N TYR A 204 -18.28 -7.15 -18.65
CA TYR A 204 -17.22 -6.54 -17.85
C TYR A 204 -17.81 -5.60 -16.79
N TRP A 205 -18.51 -4.53 -17.19
CA TRP A 205 -18.89 -3.46 -16.26
C TRP A 205 -20.07 -3.82 -15.35
N ARG A 206 -21.06 -4.57 -15.87
CA ARG A 206 -22.31 -4.84 -15.14
C ARG A 206 -22.33 -6.16 -14.40
N LEU A 207 -21.48 -7.11 -14.77
CA LEU A 207 -21.42 -8.43 -14.11
C LEU A 207 -20.09 -8.61 -13.36
N THR A 208 -18.96 -8.60 -14.06
CA THR A 208 -17.69 -8.98 -13.47
C THR A 208 -17.18 -7.93 -12.46
N MET A 209 -17.18 -6.65 -12.81
CA MET A 209 -16.64 -5.60 -11.95
C MET A 209 -17.38 -5.45 -10.61
N PRO A 210 -18.71 -5.49 -10.54
CA PRO A 210 -19.42 -5.51 -9.27
C PRO A 210 -19.07 -6.71 -8.38
N LEU A 211 -18.88 -7.89 -8.95
CA LEU A 211 -18.46 -9.09 -8.23
C LEU A 211 -16.99 -9.01 -7.75
N CYS A 212 -16.16 -8.23 -8.45
CA CYS A 212 -14.76 -8.01 -8.10
C CYS A 212 -14.55 -6.90 -7.04
N ARG A 213 -15.60 -6.24 -6.52
CA ARG A 213 -15.46 -5.18 -5.51
C ARG A 213 -14.58 -5.55 -4.31
N PRO A 214 -14.67 -6.77 -3.73
CA PRO A 214 -13.83 -7.12 -2.58
C PRO A 214 -12.33 -7.13 -2.91
N VAL A 215 -11.95 -7.73 -4.05
CA VAL A 215 -10.55 -7.78 -4.47
C VAL A 215 -10.05 -6.43 -4.94
N LEU A 216 -10.89 -5.60 -5.56
CA LEU A 216 -10.54 -4.23 -5.93
C LEU A 216 -10.27 -3.37 -4.69
N ALA A 217 -11.09 -3.47 -3.65
CA ALA A 217 -10.87 -2.74 -2.40
C ALA A 217 -9.58 -3.19 -1.71
N ALA A 218 -9.30 -4.51 -1.68
CA ALA A 218 -8.05 -5.04 -1.14
C ALA A 218 -6.82 -4.53 -1.92
N LEU A 219 -6.87 -4.61 -3.25
CA LEU A 219 -5.78 -4.12 -4.10
C LEU A 219 -5.63 -2.59 -4.02
N SER A 220 -6.73 -1.83 -3.94
CA SER A 220 -6.67 -0.37 -3.76
C SER A 220 -5.91 0.01 -2.49
N THR A 221 -6.20 -0.68 -1.38
CA THR A 221 -5.50 -0.46 -0.10
C THR A 221 -4.01 -0.76 -0.22
N LEU A 222 -3.68 -1.90 -0.83
CA LEU A 222 -2.30 -2.36 -0.99
C LEU A 222 -1.52 -1.41 -1.92
N GLN A 223 -2.10 -1.05 -3.07
CA GLN A 223 -1.48 -0.16 -4.04
C GLN A 223 -1.31 1.25 -3.48
N PHE A 224 -2.33 1.77 -2.79
CA PHE A 224 -2.21 3.05 -2.09
C PHE A 224 -1.04 3.03 -1.11
N THR A 225 -0.95 2.00 -0.27
CA THR A 225 0.11 1.89 0.73
C THR A 225 1.50 1.82 0.08
N TRP A 226 1.66 1.04 -0.97
CA TRP A 226 2.94 0.93 -1.67
C TRP A 226 3.35 2.22 -2.35
N MET A 227 2.46 2.84 -3.13
CA MET A 227 2.75 4.08 -3.85
C MET A 227 2.94 5.27 -2.90
N TYR A 228 2.15 5.34 -1.82
CA TYR A 228 2.27 6.40 -0.82
C TYR A 228 3.61 6.34 -0.08
N ASN A 229 4.08 5.13 0.27
CA ASN A 229 5.34 4.95 0.98
C ASN A 229 6.56 4.90 0.05
N ASP A 230 6.38 5.08 -1.26
CA ASP A 230 7.52 5.12 -2.17
C ASP A 230 8.41 6.32 -1.89
N PHE A 231 9.69 6.04 -1.87
CA PHE A 231 10.76 7.01 -1.77
C PHE A 231 11.79 6.81 -2.89
N LEU A 232 11.95 5.55 -3.33
CA LEU A 232 13.00 5.18 -4.27
C LEU A 232 12.81 5.84 -5.64
N TRP A 233 11.62 5.70 -6.21
CA TRP A 233 11.34 6.24 -7.54
C TRP A 233 11.32 7.76 -7.54
N ALA A 234 10.80 8.38 -6.48
CA ALA A 234 10.86 9.82 -6.32
C ALA A 234 12.31 10.32 -6.25
N LEU A 235 13.19 9.65 -5.50
CA LEU A 235 14.60 10.00 -5.38
C LEU A 235 15.35 9.88 -6.71
N VAL A 236 14.98 8.91 -7.55
CA VAL A 236 15.67 8.61 -8.82
C VAL A 236 15.14 9.44 -9.97
N LEU A 237 13.82 9.64 -10.04
CA LEU A 237 13.15 10.20 -11.20
C LEU A 237 12.69 11.64 -11.02
N MET A 238 12.92 12.27 -9.86
CA MET A 238 12.62 13.67 -9.62
C MET A 238 13.84 14.42 -9.09
N SER A 239 13.99 15.67 -9.53
CA SER A 239 15.04 16.59 -9.07
C SER A 239 14.48 17.88 -8.46
N SER A 240 13.28 18.29 -8.87
CA SER A 240 12.61 19.48 -8.33
C SER A 240 12.11 19.23 -6.93
N GLY A 241 12.74 19.86 -5.94
CA GLY A 241 12.41 19.67 -4.53
C GLY A 241 10.95 19.96 -4.18
N ASP A 242 10.32 20.83 -4.94
CA ASP A 242 8.93 21.27 -4.75
C ASP A 242 7.86 20.30 -5.24
N LYS A 243 8.22 19.32 -6.08
CA LYS A 243 7.33 18.28 -6.63
C LYS A 243 7.44 16.93 -5.93
N LEU A 244 8.38 16.79 -5.01
CA LEU A 244 8.61 15.53 -4.31
C LEU A 244 7.38 15.06 -3.51
N PRO A 245 7.18 13.76 -3.33
CA PRO A 245 6.15 13.21 -2.44
C PRO A 245 6.48 13.42 -0.96
N VAL A 246 5.48 13.23 -0.10
CA VAL A 246 5.58 13.48 1.35
C VAL A 246 6.66 12.67 2.07
N THR A 247 6.99 11.49 1.59
CA THR A 247 8.09 10.67 2.12
C THR A 247 9.44 11.38 2.02
N SER A 248 9.62 12.24 1.02
CA SER A 248 10.83 13.05 0.83
C SER A 248 10.85 14.33 1.68
N ALA A 249 9.68 14.82 2.13
CA ALA A 249 9.56 16.04 2.93
C ALA A 249 10.32 15.96 4.27
N LEU A 250 10.48 14.76 4.82
CA LEU A 250 11.24 14.55 6.06
C LEU A 250 12.70 14.99 5.97
N ASN A 251 13.26 15.05 4.74
CA ASN A 251 14.61 15.57 4.55
C ASN A 251 14.71 17.06 4.90
N ASN A 252 13.62 17.83 4.77
CA ASN A 252 13.56 19.24 5.12
C ASN A 252 13.68 19.49 6.63
N LEU A 253 13.42 18.46 7.46
CA LEU A 253 13.58 18.50 8.91
C LEU A 253 15.00 18.18 9.38
N ARG A 254 15.87 17.76 8.46
CA ARG A 254 17.27 17.49 8.76
C ARG A 254 18.08 18.76 8.57
N GLY A 255 18.69 19.24 9.65
CA GLY A 255 19.64 20.34 9.57
C GLY A 255 20.96 19.91 8.93
N GLN A 256 21.70 20.85 8.37
CA GLN A 256 23.01 20.57 7.74
C GLN A 256 24.08 20.10 8.74
N PHE A 257 24.05 20.63 9.95
CA PHE A 257 25.04 20.34 11.00
C PHE A 257 24.47 19.56 12.18
N PHE A 258 23.15 19.57 12.33
CA PHE A 258 22.46 19.01 13.47
C PHE A 258 21.05 18.54 13.06
N THR A 259 20.65 17.38 13.53
CA THR A 259 19.30 16.85 13.31
C THR A 259 18.58 16.70 14.65
N ASP A 260 17.49 17.41 14.82
CA ASP A 260 16.56 17.19 15.93
C ASP A 260 15.73 15.93 15.64
N TYR A 261 16.08 14.82 16.29
CA TYR A 261 15.38 13.55 16.11
C TYR A 261 13.98 13.54 16.71
N ASN A 262 13.67 14.43 17.66
CA ASN A 262 12.35 14.55 18.25
C ASN A 262 11.41 15.23 17.25
N LEU A 263 11.88 16.29 16.59
CA LEU A 263 11.17 16.94 15.48
C LEU A 263 10.98 15.99 14.28
N LEU A 264 12.04 15.25 13.93
CA LEU A 264 11.97 14.25 12.86
C LEU A 264 10.98 13.12 13.20
N ALA A 265 10.91 12.70 14.46
CA ALA A 265 9.93 11.71 14.92
C ALA A 265 8.50 12.26 14.78
N ALA A 266 8.23 13.49 15.18
CA ALA A 266 6.93 14.12 15.01
C ALA A 266 6.53 14.22 13.53
N GLY A 267 7.43 14.65 12.65
CA GLY A 267 7.22 14.67 11.21
C GLY A 267 6.96 13.27 10.64
N SER A 268 7.68 12.26 11.10
CA SER A 268 7.48 10.87 10.68
C SER A 268 6.11 10.32 11.10
N MET A 269 5.63 10.67 12.30
CA MET A 269 4.27 10.31 12.74
C MET A 269 3.20 10.95 11.85
N LEU A 270 3.35 12.24 11.52
CA LEU A 270 2.44 12.91 10.58
C LEU A 270 2.45 12.20 9.23
N VAL A 271 3.61 11.96 8.63
CA VAL A 271 3.73 11.29 7.32
C VAL A 271 3.15 9.87 7.32
N ALA A 272 3.25 9.12 8.42
CA ALA A 272 2.70 7.77 8.53
C ALA A 272 1.17 7.75 8.69
N LEU A 273 0.56 8.83 9.18
CA LEU A 273 -0.84 8.88 9.58
C LEU A 273 -1.83 8.55 8.45
N PRO A 274 -1.70 9.05 7.20
CA PRO A 274 -2.61 8.70 6.13
C PRO A 274 -2.64 7.22 5.79
N THR A 275 -1.49 6.53 5.80
CA THR A 275 -1.46 5.08 5.54
C THR A 275 -2.15 4.30 6.65
N LEU A 276 -2.00 4.72 7.91
CA LEU A 276 -2.70 4.12 9.04
C LEU A 276 -4.21 4.33 8.93
N ILE A 277 -4.66 5.52 8.56
CA ILE A 277 -6.08 5.83 8.36
C ILE A 277 -6.66 4.97 7.23
N VAL A 278 -6.02 4.96 6.07
CA VAL A 278 -6.48 4.16 4.92
C VAL A 278 -6.53 2.67 5.27
N PHE A 279 -5.50 2.15 5.94
CA PHE A 279 -5.50 0.76 6.40
C PHE A 279 -6.66 0.50 7.38
N GLN A 280 -6.89 1.37 8.37
CA GLN A 280 -7.96 1.20 9.35
C GLN A 280 -9.36 1.24 8.72
N LEU A 281 -9.56 2.07 7.71
CA LEU A 281 -10.84 2.18 6.99
C LEU A 281 -11.10 0.95 6.11
N LEU A 282 -10.05 0.38 5.51
CA LEU A 282 -10.16 -0.66 4.50
C LEU A 282 -9.69 -2.06 4.95
N HIS A 283 -9.26 -2.22 6.22
CA HIS A 283 -8.71 -3.50 6.71
C HIS A 283 -9.70 -4.67 6.59
N LYS A 284 -11.00 -4.44 6.77
CA LYS A 284 -12.02 -5.49 6.64
C LYS A 284 -12.10 -6.03 5.21
N GLN A 285 -12.04 -5.15 4.23
CA GLN A 285 -12.04 -5.50 2.82
C GLN A 285 -10.74 -6.21 2.43
N PHE A 286 -9.62 -5.75 2.99
CA PHE A 286 -8.31 -6.37 2.80
C PHE A 286 -8.29 -7.83 3.30
N VAL A 287 -8.76 -8.07 4.53
CA VAL A 287 -8.84 -9.43 5.11
C VAL A 287 -9.81 -10.29 4.30
N ALA A 288 -10.98 -9.79 3.94
CA ALA A 288 -11.96 -10.53 3.14
C ALA A 288 -11.41 -10.91 1.76
N GLY A 289 -10.69 -9.98 1.10
CA GLY A 289 -10.08 -10.23 -0.22
C GLY A 289 -8.99 -11.31 -0.19
N LEU A 290 -8.19 -11.38 0.88
CA LEU A 290 -7.13 -12.39 1.03
C LEU A 290 -7.67 -13.79 1.43
N THR A 291 -8.74 -13.85 2.21
CA THR A 291 -9.29 -15.12 2.71
C THR A 291 -10.18 -15.83 1.71
N LEU A 292 -10.76 -15.14 0.73
CA LEU A 292 -11.58 -15.76 -0.32
C LEU A 292 -10.82 -16.78 -1.19
N GLY A 293 -9.49 -16.75 -1.21
CA GLY A 293 -8.63 -17.73 -1.87
C GLY A 293 -8.27 -18.96 -1.03
N SER A 294 -8.49 -18.93 0.29
CA SER A 294 -8.02 -19.95 1.24
C SER A 294 -9.09 -20.95 1.71
N THR A 295 -10.35 -20.79 1.33
CA THR A 295 -11.47 -21.65 1.78
C THR A 295 -11.71 -22.89 0.90
N LYS A 296 -10.71 -23.36 0.15
CA LYS A 296 -10.72 -24.69 -0.46
C LYS A 296 -9.75 -25.59 0.31
N GLY A 297 -10.17 -26.06 1.46
CA GLY A 297 -9.56 -27.11 2.26
C GLY A 297 -10.62 -27.71 3.15
#